data_d75fb6a122d133843ff3839542e6d2da
#
_entry.id   d75fb6a122d133843ff3839542e6d2da
#
_cell.length_a   1.000
_cell.length_b   1.000
_cell.length_c   1.000
_cell.angle_alpha   90.00
_cell.angle_beta   90.00
_cell.angle_gamma   90.00
#
_symmetry.space_group_name_H-M   'P 1'
#
loop_
_entity.id
_entity.type
_entity.pdbx_description
1 polymer ?
#
loop_
_entity_poly.entity_id
_entity_poly.type
_entity_poly.pdbx_seq_one_letter_code
_entity_poly.pdbx_strand_id
1 'polypeptide(L)'
;MNGLIGKKIGMTSIYDSTGRNIACTVIEAGPCVVTQIKSSETDGYNALQLGFGEAKEKNTTKALKGHFEAANTTPKSNIIEFRDFSAVGKSLGDAITVDEIFSEGDMLNAIGQSRGKGFQGVVKRHAFAGVNDATHGQHNRQRAPGSIGASSYPSRVFKGMRMAGRDGNDRIKIKNLRVVKIFADKNLILVKGAIPGHNGSTVILEKK
;
A
#
# COMPACT_ATOMS: atom_id res chain seq x y z
N MET A 1 12.90 -10.30 3.45
CA MET A 1 11.52 -10.46 2.93
C MET A 1 11.51 -10.20 1.44
N ASN A 2 11.14 -11.19 0.63
CA ASN A 2 11.06 -11.01 -0.83
C ASN A 2 9.77 -10.27 -1.19
N GLY A 3 9.85 -9.34 -2.13
CA GLY A 3 8.69 -8.56 -2.53
C GLY A 3 8.93 -7.75 -3.79
N LEU A 4 7.87 -7.17 -4.32
CA LEU A 4 7.88 -6.29 -5.49
C LEU A 4 7.06 -5.04 -5.26
N ILE A 5 7.38 -4.03 -6.04
CA ILE A 5 6.58 -2.81 -6.15
C ILE A 5 5.65 -2.98 -7.35
N GLY A 6 4.38 -2.63 -7.18
CA GLY A 6 3.41 -2.67 -8.25
C GLY A 6 2.46 -1.49 -8.24
N LYS A 7 1.62 -1.45 -9.25
CA LYS A 7 0.57 -0.45 -9.46
C LYS A 7 -0.79 -1.14 -9.50
N LYS A 8 -1.72 -0.68 -8.68
CA LYS A 8 -3.09 -1.16 -8.69
C LYS A 8 -3.79 -0.72 -9.98
N ILE A 9 -4.23 -1.67 -10.80
CA ILE A 9 -4.97 -1.37 -12.02
C ILE A 9 -6.47 -1.28 -11.74
N GLY A 10 -7.03 -2.29 -11.08
CA GLY A 10 -8.46 -2.35 -10.82
C GLY A 10 -8.87 -3.64 -10.15
N MET A 11 -10.16 -3.92 -10.16
CA MET A 11 -10.71 -5.18 -9.67
C MET A 11 -11.48 -5.89 -10.78
N THR A 12 -11.42 -7.21 -10.75
CA THR A 12 -12.14 -8.13 -11.63
C THR A 12 -12.61 -9.34 -10.84
N SER A 13 -13.32 -10.23 -11.50
CA SER A 13 -13.66 -11.52 -10.94
C SER A 13 -13.23 -12.64 -11.90
N ILE A 14 -12.84 -13.77 -11.34
CA ILE A 14 -12.52 -14.99 -12.06
C ILE A 14 -13.23 -16.17 -11.41
N TYR A 15 -13.50 -17.20 -12.19
CA TYR A 15 -14.07 -18.44 -11.69
C TYR A 15 -12.95 -19.43 -11.39
N ASP A 16 -13.03 -20.09 -10.26
CA ASP A 16 -12.13 -21.20 -9.92
C ASP A 16 -12.57 -22.51 -10.63
N SER A 17 -11.80 -23.55 -10.45
CA SER A 17 -12.10 -24.89 -10.99
C SER A 17 -13.42 -25.48 -10.49
N THR A 18 -13.95 -24.98 -9.38
CA THR A 18 -15.23 -25.40 -8.80
C THR A 18 -16.41 -24.55 -9.23
N GLY A 19 -16.20 -23.58 -10.15
CA GLY A 19 -17.21 -22.65 -10.63
C GLY A 19 -17.56 -21.51 -9.67
N ARG A 20 -16.79 -21.32 -8.58
CA ARG A 20 -17.00 -20.21 -7.64
C ARG A 20 -16.40 -18.93 -8.18
N ASN A 21 -17.18 -17.85 -8.09
CA ASN A 21 -16.69 -16.51 -8.44
C ASN A 21 -15.76 -15.97 -7.34
N ILE A 22 -14.53 -15.63 -7.74
CA ILE A 22 -13.52 -15.06 -6.85
C ILE A 22 -13.26 -13.61 -7.28
N ALA A 23 -13.59 -12.66 -6.39
CA ALA A 23 -13.23 -11.25 -6.60
C ALA A 23 -11.72 -11.07 -6.42
N CYS A 24 -11.06 -10.47 -7.40
CA CYS A 24 -9.62 -10.28 -7.43
C CYS A 24 -9.26 -8.84 -7.73
N THR A 25 -8.14 -8.40 -7.20
CA THR A 25 -7.49 -7.15 -7.62
C THR A 25 -6.37 -7.46 -8.61
N VAL A 26 -6.34 -6.72 -9.69
CA VAL A 26 -5.30 -6.76 -10.73
C VAL A 26 -4.23 -5.75 -10.37
N ILE A 27 -2.99 -6.21 -10.30
CA ILE A 27 -1.81 -5.39 -9.98
C ILE A 27 -0.78 -5.62 -11.08
N GLU A 28 -0.26 -4.54 -11.63
CA GLU A 28 0.93 -4.54 -12.47
C GLU A 28 2.14 -4.56 -11.53
N ALA A 29 2.82 -5.70 -11.41
CA ALA A 29 3.90 -5.93 -10.45
C ALA A 29 5.23 -6.13 -11.19
N GLY A 30 6.05 -5.10 -11.24
CA GLY A 30 7.32 -5.11 -11.97
C GLY A 30 7.19 -4.75 -13.46
N PRO A 31 8.29 -4.84 -14.25
CA PRO A 31 9.60 -5.21 -13.74
C PRO A 31 10.15 -4.18 -12.76
N CYS A 32 10.74 -4.64 -11.67
CA CYS A 32 11.43 -3.80 -10.71
C CYS A 32 12.94 -3.89 -10.94
N VAL A 33 13.64 -2.75 -10.94
CA VAL A 33 15.09 -2.70 -11.17
C VAL A 33 15.82 -2.55 -9.84
N VAL A 34 16.91 -3.28 -9.64
CA VAL A 34 17.79 -3.17 -8.48
C VAL A 34 18.56 -1.86 -8.57
N THR A 35 18.27 -0.91 -7.69
CA THR A 35 18.92 0.40 -7.67
C THR A 35 20.06 0.49 -6.65
N GLN A 36 20.02 -0.33 -5.60
CA GLN A 36 21.09 -0.41 -4.61
C GLN A 36 21.02 -1.75 -3.87
N ILE A 37 22.21 -2.27 -3.55
CA ILE A 37 22.37 -3.44 -2.67
C ILE A 37 23.02 -2.94 -1.39
N LYS A 38 22.36 -3.17 -0.25
CA LYS A 38 22.85 -2.81 1.08
C LYS A 38 23.38 -4.04 1.79
N SER A 39 24.55 -3.90 2.39
CA SER A 39 25.20 -4.96 3.15
C SER A 39 25.38 -4.58 4.62
N SER A 40 25.47 -5.59 5.49
CA SER A 40 25.71 -5.39 6.92
C SER A 40 27.05 -4.70 7.22
N GLU A 41 28.03 -4.81 6.32
CA GLU A 41 29.35 -4.20 6.51
C GLU A 41 29.35 -2.69 6.29
N THR A 42 28.63 -2.23 5.26
CA THR A 42 28.59 -0.81 4.88
C THR A 42 27.41 -0.05 5.46
N ASP A 43 26.24 -0.68 5.51
CA ASP A 43 24.97 -0.04 5.88
C ASP A 43 24.43 -0.49 7.25
N GLY A 44 25.06 -1.51 7.87
CA GLY A 44 24.62 -2.08 9.15
C GLY A 44 23.41 -3.03 9.04
N TYR A 45 22.88 -3.27 7.84
CA TYR A 45 21.82 -4.24 7.56
C TYR A 45 21.81 -4.68 6.10
N ASN A 46 21.24 -5.84 5.84
CA ASN A 46 21.08 -6.38 4.50
C ASN A 46 19.74 -5.97 3.91
N ALA A 47 19.75 -5.34 2.74
CA ALA A 47 18.53 -4.99 2.00
C ALA A 47 18.80 -4.87 0.51
N LEU A 48 17.75 -5.08 -0.27
CA LEU A 48 17.73 -4.80 -1.69
C LEU A 48 16.80 -3.61 -1.95
N GLN A 49 17.32 -2.57 -2.56
CA GLN A 49 16.52 -1.42 -2.97
C GLN A 49 16.04 -1.64 -4.41
N LEU A 50 14.72 -1.56 -4.60
CA LEU A 50 14.07 -1.74 -5.89
C LEU A 50 13.45 -0.44 -6.38
N GLY A 51 13.61 -0.15 -7.66
CA GLY A 51 12.97 0.95 -8.37
C GLY A 51 11.85 0.46 -9.28
N PHE A 52 10.71 1.15 -9.32
CA PHE A 52 9.55 0.84 -10.15
C PHE A 52 8.93 2.07 -10.78
N GLY A 53 8.45 1.90 -12.02
CA GLY A 53 7.81 2.96 -12.80
C GLY A 53 8.80 4.03 -13.26
N GLU A 54 8.62 4.54 -14.45
CA GLU A 54 9.51 5.57 -14.98
C GLU A 54 9.19 6.95 -14.44
N ALA A 55 10.22 7.73 -14.13
CA ALA A 55 10.11 9.13 -13.76
C ALA A 55 10.59 10.01 -14.91
N LYS A 56 9.95 11.17 -15.09
CA LYS A 56 10.38 12.15 -16.08
C LYS A 56 11.70 12.77 -15.62
N GLU A 57 12.71 12.79 -16.47
CA GLU A 57 14.04 13.35 -16.15
C GLU A 57 13.99 14.80 -15.65
N LYS A 58 13.10 15.63 -16.23
CA LYS A 58 12.92 17.02 -15.82
C LYS A 58 12.47 17.19 -14.36
N ASN A 59 11.85 16.16 -13.79
CA ASN A 59 11.35 16.16 -12.41
C ASN A 59 12.30 15.45 -11.44
N THR A 60 13.43 14.92 -11.95
CA THR A 60 14.42 14.17 -11.16
C THR A 60 15.56 15.11 -10.74
N THR A 61 15.89 15.14 -9.45
CA THR A 61 17.00 15.92 -8.91
C THR A 61 18.34 15.36 -9.36
N LYS A 62 19.40 16.19 -9.37
CA LYS A 62 20.76 15.73 -9.72
C LYS A 62 21.24 14.56 -8.86
N ALA A 63 20.94 14.59 -7.56
CA ALA A 63 21.31 13.51 -6.64
C ALA A 63 20.67 12.17 -7.03
N LEU A 64 19.34 12.18 -7.35
CA LEU A 64 18.65 10.98 -7.81
C LEU A 64 19.15 10.50 -9.18
N LYS A 65 19.49 11.42 -10.09
CA LYS A 65 20.11 11.03 -11.38
C LYS A 65 21.38 10.26 -11.16
N GLY A 66 22.31 10.78 -10.35
CA GLY A 66 23.56 10.07 -10.03
C GLY A 66 23.34 8.72 -9.35
N HIS A 67 22.30 8.60 -8.50
CA HIS A 67 21.91 7.33 -7.88
C HIS A 67 21.46 6.28 -8.92
N PHE A 68 20.66 6.68 -9.91
CA PHE A 68 20.21 5.78 -10.97
C PHE A 68 21.30 5.48 -12.01
N GLU A 69 22.18 6.44 -12.29
CA GLU A 69 23.33 6.25 -13.15
C GLU A 69 24.29 5.19 -12.61
N ALA A 70 24.52 5.17 -11.29
CA ALA A 70 25.32 4.12 -10.64
C ALA A 70 24.72 2.71 -10.81
N ALA A 71 23.41 2.60 -10.98
CA ALA A 71 22.70 1.36 -11.25
C ALA A 71 22.46 1.12 -12.76
N ASN A 72 23.05 1.93 -13.66
CA ASN A 72 22.84 1.87 -15.12
C ASN A 72 21.36 1.80 -15.53
N THR A 73 20.49 2.57 -14.86
CA THR A 73 19.04 2.55 -15.10
C THR A 73 18.47 3.96 -15.28
N THR A 74 17.34 4.04 -15.96
CA THR A 74 16.54 5.26 -16.06
C THR A 74 15.94 5.65 -14.71
N PRO A 75 15.69 6.95 -14.46
CA PRO A 75 15.05 7.39 -13.23
C PRO A 75 13.72 6.67 -12.96
N LYS A 76 13.54 6.16 -11.73
CA LYS A 76 12.33 5.46 -11.28
C LYS A 76 11.51 6.34 -10.37
N SER A 77 10.18 6.21 -10.46
CA SER A 77 9.24 7.03 -9.68
C SER A 77 9.08 6.57 -8.24
N ASN A 78 9.22 5.28 -7.99
CA ASN A 78 9.07 4.68 -6.68
C ASN A 78 10.31 3.86 -6.35
N ILE A 79 10.88 4.11 -5.17
CA ILE A 79 12.05 3.39 -4.66
C ILE A 79 11.68 2.86 -3.29
N ILE A 80 11.88 1.55 -3.06
CA ILE A 80 11.53 0.90 -1.80
C ILE A 80 12.59 -0.14 -1.47
N GLU A 81 12.94 -0.25 -0.20
CA GLU A 81 13.87 -1.23 0.32
C GLU A 81 13.13 -2.45 0.89
N PHE A 82 13.62 -3.61 0.52
CA PHE A 82 13.18 -4.88 1.08
C PHE A 82 14.32 -5.46 1.91
N ARG A 83 14.14 -5.51 3.23
CA ARG A 83 15.11 -6.07 4.17
C ARG A 83 15.12 -7.59 4.08
N ASP A 84 16.29 -8.18 4.32
CA ASP A 84 16.50 -9.63 4.28
C ASP A 84 15.96 -10.28 2.99
N PHE A 85 16.13 -9.55 1.87
CA PHE A 85 15.79 -10.08 0.56
C PHE A 85 16.79 -11.17 0.19
N SER A 86 16.30 -12.31 -0.25
CA SER A 86 17.17 -13.42 -0.71
C SER A 86 17.72 -13.06 -2.10
N ALA A 87 18.66 -12.13 -2.13
CA ALA A 87 19.27 -11.58 -3.36
C ALA A 87 20.41 -12.46 -3.90
N VAL A 88 20.30 -13.76 -3.80
CA VAL A 88 21.35 -14.65 -4.31
C VAL A 88 21.49 -14.41 -5.82
N GLY A 89 22.65 -13.84 -6.23
CA GLY A 89 23.01 -13.66 -7.63
C GLY A 89 22.42 -12.42 -8.34
N LYS A 90 21.81 -11.44 -7.63
CA LYS A 90 21.33 -10.20 -8.25
C LYS A 90 22.40 -9.11 -8.17
N SER A 91 22.57 -8.41 -9.30
CA SER A 91 23.50 -7.29 -9.46
C SER A 91 22.75 -5.96 -9.59
N LEU A 92 23.47 -4.85 -9.45
CA LEU A 92 22.92 -3.52 -9.72
C LEU A 92 22.44 -3.43 -11.17
N GLY A 93 21.24 -2.87 -11.36
CA GLY A 93 20.64 -2.73 -12.69
C GLY A 93 19.82 -3.94 -13.15
N ASP A 94 19.87 -5.08 -12.44
CA ASP A 94 19.09 -6.25 -12.81
C ASP A 94 17.58 -5.98 -12.66
N ALA A 95 16.80 -6.47 -13.61
CA ALA A 95 15.35 -6.46 -13.54
C ALA A 95 14.85 -7.72 -12.80
N ILE A 96 13.86 -7.52 -11.96
CA ILE A 96 13.16 -8.60 -11.25
C ILE A 96 11.71 -8.63 -11.72
N THR A 97 11.28 -9.78 -12.22
CA THR A 97 9.93 -10.01 -12.74
C THR A 97 9.02 -10.66 -11.69
N VAL A 98 7.72 -10.67 -11.96
CA VAL A 98 6.73 -11.18 -11.00
C VAL A 98 6.86 -12.68 -10.76
N ASP A 99 7.18 -13.44 -11.78
CA ASP A 99 7.32 -14.90 -11.78
C ASP A 99 8.57 -15.40 -11.03
N GLU A 100 9.60 -14.55 -10.89
CA GLU A 100 10.77 -14.87 -10.06
C GLU A 100 10.47 -14.88 -8.55
N ILE A 101 9.50 -14.07 -8.12
CA ILE A 101 9.19 -13.87 -6.69
C ILE A 101 7.95 -14.62 -6.26
N PHE A 102 6.90 -14.59 -7.07
CA PHE A 102 5.59 -15.12 -6.72
C PHE A 102 5.20 -16.30 -7.61
N SER A 103 4.50 -17.26 -6.99
CA SER A 103 3.86 -18.39 -7.69
C SER A 103 2.36 -18.38 -7.43
N GLU A 104 1.59 -19.01 -8.31
CA GLU A 104 0.14 -19.15 -8.10
C GLU A 104 -0.12 -19.96 -6.82
N GLY A 105 -1.06 -19.48 -6.02
CA GLY A 105 -1.37 -20.07 -4.72
C GLY A 105 -0.60 -19.49 -3.54
N ASP A 106 0.50 -18.76 -3.77
CA ASP A 106 1.29 -18.13 -2.71
C ASP A 106 0.46 -17.17 -1.87
N MET A 107 0.87 -17.03 -0.61
CA MET A 107 0.32 -16.01 0.30
C MET A 107 1.24 -14.81 0.34
N LEU A 108 0.65 -13.63 0.19
CA LEU A 108 1.36 -12.36 0.23
C LEU A 108 0.68 -11.33 1.13
N ASN A 109 1.41 -10.30 1.49
CA ASN A 109 0.89 -9.11 2.14
C ASN A 109 0.93 -7.94 1.15
N ALA A 110 -0.15 -7.15 1.08
CA ALA A 110 -0.20 -5.94 0.26
C ALA A 110 -0.18 -4.70 1.15
N ILE A 111 0.78 -3.81 0.91
CA ILE A 111 0.92 -2.55 1.62
C ILE A 111 0.66 -1.44 0.62
N GLY A 112 -0.18 -0.50 1.01
CA GLY A 112 -0.49 0.66 0.19
C GLY A 112 -1.04 1.80 1.03
N GLN A 113 -1.22 2.94 0.39
CA GLN A 113 -1.83 4.10 1.01
C GLN A 113 -3.33 4.06 0.78
N SER A 114 -4.13 4.09 1.84
CA SER A 114 -5.58 4.09 1.74
C SER A 114 -6.09 5.35 1.04
N ARG A 115 -7.27 5.26 0.44
CA ARG A 115 -7.88 6.42 -0.22
C ARG A 115 -8.14 7.54 0.79
N GLY A 116 -7.57 8.72 0.55
CA GLY A 116 -7.81 9.91 1.36
C GLY A 116 -9.24 10.43 1.19
N LYS A 117 -9.87 10.81 2.29
CA LYS A 117 -11.23 11.37 2.31
C LYS A 117 -11.26 12.80 2.87
N GLY A 118 -10.10 13.37 3.18
CA GLY A 118 -9.97 14.68 3.78
C GLY A 118 -10.44 14.72 5.24
N PHE A 119 -10.82 15.90 5.72
CA PHE A 119 -11.36 16.07 7.06
C PHE A 119 -12.80 15.55 7.11
N GLN A 120 -13.09 14.62 8.01
CA GLN A 120 -14.40 14.01 8.17
C GLN A 120 -14.94 14.19 9.60
N GLY A 121 -16.24 14.39 9.71
CA GLY A 121 -16.96 14.36 10.99
C GLY A 121 -17.04 12.95 11.56
N VAL A 122 -17.38 12.87 12.84
CA VAL A 122 -17.42 11.61 13.62
C VAL A 122 -18.38 10.57 13.08
N VAL A 123 -19.46 10.98 12.45
CA VAL A 123 -20.43 10.05 11.83
C VAL A 123 -19.79 9.27 10.70
N LYS A 124 -19.06 9.93 9.79
CA LYS A 124 -18.39 9.26 8.67
C LYS A 124 -17.10 8.58 9.07
N ARG A 125 -16.31 9.22 9.96
CA ARG A 125 -15.00 8.73 10.36
C ARG A 125 -15.07 7.54 11.31
N HIS A 126 -16.02 7.56 12.25
CA HIS A 126 -16.12 6.59 13.35
C HIS A 126 -17.45 5.86 13.42
N ALA A 127 -18.34 6.06 12.45
CA ALA A 127 -19.69 5.48 12.42
C ALA A 127 -20.54 5.83 13.64
N PHE A 128 -20.41 7.03 14.19
CA PHE A 128 -21.29 7.49 15.27
C PHE A 128 -22.70 7.67 14.76
N ALA A 129 -23.69 7.30 15.57
CA ALA A 129 -25.10 7.39 15.21
C ALA A 129 -25.58 8.87 15.10
N GLY A 130 -25.05 9.74 15.94
CA GLY A 130 -25.58 11.09 16.10
C GLY A 130 -26.93 11.06 16.81
N VAL A 131 -27.74 12.09 16.58
CA VAL A 131 -29.14 12.16 17.05
C VAL A 131 -30.05 12.02 15.83
N ASN A 132 -31.08 11.16 15.88
CA ASN A 132 -31.86 10.79 14.72
C ASN A 132 -32.66 12.00 14.16
N ASP A 133 -33.65 12.47 14.84
CA ASP A 133 -34.56 13.53 14.34
C ASP A 133 -34.45 14.81 15.17
N ALA A 134 -34.72 15.95 14.52
CA ALA A 134 -34.87 17.21 15.20
C ALA A 134 -36.30 17.30 15.74
N THR A 135 -36.43 17.24 17.07
CA THR A 135 -37.71 17.35 17.78
C THR A 135 -37.62 18.36 18.92
N HIS A 136 -38.69 19.09 19.20
CA HIS A 136 -38.86 19.93 20.40
C HIS A 136 -37.61 20.62 20.97
N GLY A 137 -37.02 21.56 20.19
CA GLY A 137 -35.81 22.28 20.59
C GLY A 137 -34.49 21.60 20.30
N GLN A 138 -34.47 20.40 19.74
CA GLN A 138 -33.26 19.71 19.27
C GLN A 138 -32.75 20.36 17.98
N HIS A 139 -31.69 21.17 18.07
CA HIS A 139 -31.06 21.84 16.92
C HIS A 139 -29.55 21.58 16.87
N ASN A 140 -28.97 21.53 15.66
CA ASN A 140 -27.52 21.53 15.40
C ASN A 140 -26.71 20.38 16.06
N ARG A 141 -27.34 19.33 16.56
CA ARG A 141 -26.71 18.18 17.25
C ARG A 141 -26.77 16.87 16.49
N GLN A 142 -27.40 16.84 15.33
CA GLN A 142 -27.64 15.60 14.56
C GLN A 142 -26.36 14.82 14.23
N ARG A 143 -25.26 15.51 13.95
CA ARG A 143 -23.98 14.89 13.57
C ARG A 143 -22.86 15.20 14.56
N ALA A 144 -23.19 15.49 15.80
CA ALA A 144 -22.25 15.78 16.85
C ALA A 144 -21.65 14.50 17.47
N PRO A 145 -20.44 14.56 18.06
CA PRO A 145 -19.82 13.41 18.72
C PRO A 145 -20.53 13.00 20.03
N GLY A 146 -21.33 13.89 20.63
CA GLY A 146 -21.86 13.70 21.97
C GLY A 146 -20.83 14.07 23.04
N SER A 147 -20.95 13.44 24.22
CA SER A 147 -20.00 13.68 25.32
C SER A 147 -18.59 13.22 24.99
N ILE A 148 -17.60 14.01 25.35
CA ILE A 148 -16.18 13.72 25.15
C ILE A 148 -15.44 13.34 26.45
N GLY A 149 -16.16 13.26 27.58
CA GLY A 149 -15.63 12.88 28.87
C GLY A 149 -16.53 13.26 30.04
N ALA A 150 -16.07 12.96 31.26
CA ALA A 150 -16.71 13.38 32.49
C ALA A 150 -16.33 14.84 32.81
N SER A 151 -17.13 15.53 33.60
CA SER A 151 -16.97 16.96 33.91
C SER A 151 -15.72 17.26 34.77
N SER A 152 -15.90 17.44 36.06
CA SER A 152 -14.85 17.96 36.95
C SER A 152 -13.70 16.97 37.22
N TYR A 153 -13.93 15.69 37.05
CA TYR A 153 -12.90 14.66 37.20
C TYR A 153 -12.96 13.73 35.97
N PRO A 154 -11.84 13.47 35.29
CA PRO A 154 -10.44 13.87 35.54
C PRO A 154 -10.04 15.26 34.96
N SER A 155 -10.98 16.13 34.62
CA SER A 155 -10.77 17.51 34.08
C SER A 155 -9.96 17.54 32.77
N ARG A 156 -10.01 16.49 31.99
CA ARG A 156 -9.29 16.37 30.71
C ARG A 156 -10.02 15.42 29.76
N VAL A 157 -9.76 15.58 28.46
CA VAL A 157 -10.13 14.61 27.43
C VAL A 157 -8.98 13.63 27.25
N PHE A 158 -9.27 12.34 27.29
CA PHE A 158 -8.24 11.32 27.12
C PHE A 158 -7.69 11.29 25.69
N LYS A 159 -6.40 10.94 25.57
CA LYS A 159 -5.80 10.70 24.24
C LYS A 159 -6.50 9.54 23.55
N GLY A 160 -6.62 9.63 22.22
CA GLY A 160 -7.30 8.59 21.43
C GLY A 160 -8.83 8.70 21.38
N MET A 161 -9.43 9.72 22.01
CA MET A 161 -10.87 9.98 21.88
C MET A 161 -11.26 10.14 20.41
N ARG A 162 -12.33 9.46 20.01
CA ARG A 162 -12.83 9.48 18.64
C ARG A 162 -13.47 10.82 18.31
N MET A 163 -12.75 11.66 17.59
CA MET A 163 -13.18 12.99 17.16
C MET A 163 -13.11 13.14 15.66
N ALA A 164 -13.69 14.22 15.14
CA ALA A 164 -13.52 14.64 13.76
C ALA A 164 -12.03 14.83 13.42
N GLY A 165 -11.65 14.65 12.18
CA GLY A 165 -10.29 14.81 11.73
C GLY A 165 -10.07 14.16 10.36
N ARG A 166 -8.80 14.10 9.94
CA ARG A 166 -8.39 13.48 8.69
C ARG A 166 -8.77 11.99 8.67
N ASP A 167 -9.39 11.53 7.60
CA ASP A 167 -9.76 10.15 7.36
C ASP A 167 -9.11 9.63 6.09
N GLY A 168 -8.51 8.46 6.19
CA GLY A 168 -7.75 7.85 5.10
C GLY A 168 -6.40 8.52 4.82
N ASN A 169 -5.78 8.15 3.68
CA ASN A 169 -4.41 8.49 3.31
C ASN A 169 -3.38 7.97 4.33
N ASP A 170 -3.69 6.83 4.94
CA ASP A 170 -2.84 6.13 5.89
C ASP A 170 -2.19 4.92 5.22
N ARG A 171 -0.97 4.58 5.65
CA ARG A 171 -0.29 3.36 5.21
C ARG A 171 -0.96 2.16 5.87
N ILE A 172 -1.55 1.28 5.05
CA ILE A 172 -2.27 0.08 5.49
C ILE A 172 -1.58 -1.16 4.92
N LYS A 173 -1.44 -2.18 5.75
CA LYS A 173 -0.95 -3.52 5.38
C LYS A 173 -2.08 -4.53 5.52
N ILE A 174 -2.53 -5.10 4.41
CA ILE A 174 -3.45 -6.24 4.38
C ILE A 174 -2.62 -7.51 4.28
N LYS A 175 -2.81 -8.40 5.23
CA LYS A 175 -2.03 -9.63 5.36
C LYS A 175 -2.77 -10.82 4.77
N ASN A 176 -2.00 -11.87 4.40
CA ASN A 176 -2.52 -13.18 4.02
C ASN A 176 -3.47 -13.15 2.81
N LEU A 177 -3.12 -12.40 1.79
CA LEU A 177 -3.82 -12.41 0.51
C LEU A 177 -3.23 -13.54 -0.36
N ARG A 178 -4.12 -14.27 -1.04
CA ARG A 178 -3.72 -15.37 -1.91
C ARG A 178 -3.53 -14.88 -3.35
N VAL A 179 -2.43 -15.29 -3.97
CA VAL A 179 -2.21 -15.13 -5.42
C VAL A 179 -3.12 -16.10 -6.15
N VAL A 180 -3.96 -15.61 -7.04
CA VAL A 180 -4.91 -16.43 -7.78
C VAL A 180 -4.35 -16.82 -9.13
N LYS A 181 -3.75 -15.86 -9.86
CA LYS A 181 -3.16 -16.08 -11.18
C LYS A 181 -2.05 -15.08 -11.46
N ILE A 182 -1.06 -15.49 -12.25
CA ILE A 182 0.04 -14.66 -12.71
C ILE A 182 0.07 -14.68 -14.23
N PHE A 183 0.25 -13.50 -14.84
CA PHE A 183 0.48 -13.32 -16.26
C PHE A 183 1.86 -12.72 -16.45
N ALA A 184 2.87 -13.57 -16.59
CA ALA A 184 4.28 -13.18 -16.68
C ALA A 184 4.55 -12.22 -17.85
N ASP A 185 3.99 -12.51 -19.03
CA ASP A 185 4.16 -11.70 -20.25
C ASP A 185 3.75 -10.23 -20.08
N LYS A 186 2.82 -9.96 -19.17
CA LYS A 186 2.27 -8.63 -18.91
C LYS A 186 2.66 -8.07 -17.55
N ASN A 187 3.47 -8.80 -16.79
CA ASN A 187 3.81 -8.48 -15.40
C ASN A 187 2.57 -8.21 -14.51
N LEU A 188 1.49 -8.97 -14.73
CA LEU A 188 0.26 -8.84 -13.96
C LEU A 188 0.11 -9.97 -12.96
N ILE A 189 -0.29 -9.61 -11.74
CA ILE A 189 -0.65 -10.54 -10.68
C ILE A 189 -2.09 -10.29 -10.23
N LEU A 190 -2.87 -11.35 -10.14
CA LEU A 190 -4.23 -11.32 -9.60
C LEU A 190 -4.21 -11.81 -8.16
N VAL A 191 -4.61 -10.93 -7.26
CA VAL A 191 -4.64 -11.19 -5.81
C VAL A 191 -6.09 -11.26 -5.34
N LYS A 192 -6.44 -12.28 -4.56
CA LYS A 192 -7.81 -12.45 -4.04
C LYS A 192 -8.18 -11.29 -3.11
N GLY A 193 -9.33 -10.68 -3.36
CA GLY A 193 -9.91 -9.64 -2.52
C GLY A 193 -9.45 -8.23 -2.88
N ALA A 194 -9.70 -7.29 -1.98
CA ALA A 194 -9.37 -5.88 -2.16
C ALA A 194 -7.99 -5.54 -1.57
N ILE A 195 -7.32 -4.57 -2.17
CA ILE A 195 -6.05 -4.01 -1.67
C ILE A 195 -6.20 -2.50 -1.42
N PRO A 196 -5.36 -1.90 -0.55
CA PRO A 196 -5.44 -0.48 -0.25
C PRO A 196 -5.22 0.41 -1.48
N GLY A 197 -5.76 1.62 -1.43
CA GLY A 197 -5.53 2.65 -2.43
C GLY A 197 -6.58 2.71 -3.54
N HIS A 198 -6.47 3.76 -4.34
CA HIS A 198 -7.25 3.95 -5.56
C HIS A 198 -6.59 3.23 -6.74
N ASN A 199 -7.30 3.13 -7.87
CA ASN A 199 -6.71 2.64 -9.12
C ASN A 199 -5.58 3.60 -9.54
N GLY A 200 -4.44 3.04 -9.95
CA GLY A 200 -3.23 3.79 -10.24
C GLY A 200 -2.29 4.03 -9.03
N SER A 201 -2.69 3.67 -7.81
CA SER A 201 -1.83 3.80 -6.63
C SER A 201 -0.72 2.75 -6.61
N THR A 202 0.43 3.14 -6.05
CA THR A 202 1.55 2.24 -5.79
C THR A 202 1.21 1.29 -4.65
N VAL A 203 1.54 0.03 -4.80
CA VAL A 203 1.35 -1.03 -3.82
C VAL A 203 2.65 -1.82 -3.67
N ILE A 204 3.01 -2.15 -2.44
CA ILE A 204 4.13 -3.01 -2.13
C ILE A 204 3.57 -4.42 -1.87
N LEU A 205 4.10 -5.40 -2.54
CA LEU A 205 3.77 -6.81 -2.36
C LEU A 205 4.93 -7.50 -1.64
N GLU A 206 4.65 -8.11 -0.51
CA GLU A 206 5.62 -8.87 0.27
C GLU A 206 5.20 -10.34 0.30
N LYS A 207 6.08 -11.24 -0.10
CA LYS A 207 5.89 -12.69 0.04
C LYS A 207 5.93 -13.03 1.53
N LYS A 208 5.04 -13.93 1.94
CA LYS A 208 4.99 -14.40 3.32
C LYS A 208 5.99 -15.53 3.58
#